data_2b35150fa341564058c589cef18e2201
#
_entry.id   2b35150fa341564058c589cef18e2201
#
_cell.length_a   1.000
_cell.length_b   1.000
_cell.length_c   1.000
_cell.angle_alpha   90.00
_cell.angle_beta   90.00
_cell.angle_gamma   90.00
#
_symmetry.space_group_name_H-M   'P 1'
#
loop_
_entity.id
_entity.type
_entity.pdbx_description
1 polymer ?
#
loop_
_entity_poly.entity_id
_entity_poly.type
_entity_poly.pdbx_seq_one_letter_code
_entity_poly.pdbx_strand_id
1 'polypeptide(L)'
;MTIYDELVARGLIAQVTDEEEIKELINNGKATFYIGFDPTADSLHVGHFMALCLMKRLQMAGNKPVVLIGGGTAMIGDPSGRTDMRQMMTTETIAHNVDCFKKQMSRFIDFSEDKAILVNNADWLMGLNYVELLRDVGPHFSVNRMLTAECYKQRMERGLSFLEFNYMIMQSYDFYMLFQKYGCNMQFGGDDQWSNMLGGTELIRRKLGKDAYAMTINLLLNSEGKKMGKTQSGAVWLDPNKTSPFEFYQYWRNVSDQDVLKCLRMLTFLPLEQIDEMDKWEGIQLNEAKNILAYELTKLVHGEEEAVKAKEASKALFSTGSAANMPTETITEDIFKDGSVDILQLLISANLATSRNEARRAVEQGGVSVNGEKVTDSHATYEKEAFAEEFILKKGKKKFCKVELA
;
A
#
# COMPACT_ATOMS: atom_id res chain seq x y z
N MET A 1 10.50 1.97 -26.68
CA MET A 1 9.74 2.89 -25.79
C MET A 1 10.69 3.37 -24.70
N THR A 2 10.77 4.66 -24.43
CA THR A 2 11.59 5.19 -23.32
C THR A 2 10.88 4.93 -22.00
N ILE A 3 11.63 5.04 -20.87
CA ILE A 3 10.98 4.87 -19.56
C ILE A 3 9.91 5.92 -19.30
N TYR A 4 10.13 7.19 -19.70
CA TYR A 4 9.12 8.23 -19.57
C TYR A 4 7.85 7.90 -20.36
N ASP A 5 7.99 7.49 -21.62
CA ASP A 5 6.84 7.09 -22.45
C ASP A 5 6.08 5.89 -21.83
N GLU A 6 6.82 4.93 -21.25
CA GLU A 6 6.20 3.82 -20.54
C GLU A 6 5.38 4.29 -19.34
N LEU A 7 5.91 5.23 -18.52
CA LEU A 7 5.16 5.79 -17.39
C LEU A 7 3.89 6.52 -17.84
N VAL A 8 3.95 7.26 -18.97
CA VAL A 8 2.77 7.90 -19.59
C VAL A 8 1.75 6.85 -20.04
N ALA A 9 2.19 5.84 -20.81
CA ALA A 9 1.30 4.80 -21.34
C ALA A 9 0.65 3.95 -20.23
N ARG A 10 1.33 3.80 -19.10
CA ARG A 10 0.78 3.14 -17.90
C ARG A 10 -0.17 4.05 -17.07
N GLY A 11 -0.31 5.33 -17.43
CA GLY A 11 -1.16 6.28 -16.72
C GLY A 11 -0.62 6.65 -15.34
N LEU A 12 0.70 6.60 -15.15
CA LEU A 12 1.33 6.86 -13.85
C LEU A 12 1.56 8.36 -13.59
N ILE A 13 1.89 9.15 -14.60
CA ILE A 13 2.28 10.56 -14.42
C ILE A 13 1.05 11.43 -14.16
N ALA A 14 1.11 12.27 -13.12
CA ALA A 14 0.10 13.29 -12.80
C ALA A 14 0.62 14.71 -13.09
N GLN A 15 1.67 15.15 -12.42
CA GLN A 15 2.27 16.48 -12.57
C GLN A 15 3.80 16.39 -12.66
N VAL A 16 4.41 17.31 -13.38
CA VAL A 16 5.86 17.43 -13.54
C VAL A 16 6.28 18.90 -13.44
N THR A 17 7.45 19.17 -12.88
CA THR A 17 8.00 20.55 -12.80
C THR A 17 8.59 21.01 -14.13
N ASP A 18 9.29 20.13 -14.83
CA ASP A 18 9.90 20.36 -16.13
C ASP A 18 9.96 19.02 -16.89
N GLU A 19 9.14 18.93 -17.92
CA GLU A 19 8.96 17.66 -18.65
C GLU A 19 10.21 17.27 -19.43
N GLU A 20 10.88 18.20 -20.08
CA GLU A 20 12.01 17.91 -20.95
C GLU A 20 13.23 17.50 -20.13
N GLU A 21 13.52 18.21 -19.04
CA GLU A 21 14.63 17.87 -18.15
C GLU A 21 14.38 16.53 -17.43
N ILE A 22 13.15 16.27 -17.00
CA ILE A 22 12.79 14.99 -16.38
C ILE A 22 12.96 13.84 -17.37
N LYS A 23 12.51 13.99 -18.63
CA LYS A 23 12.76 13.01 -19.70
C LYS A 23 14.24 12.75 -19.90
N GLU A 24 15.04 13.81 -20.01
CA GLU A 24 16.50 13.68 -20.17
C GLU A 24 17.12 12.90 -19.02
N LEU A 25 16.72 13.19 -17.78
CA LEU A 25 17.27 12.52 -16.59
C LEU A 25 16.88 11.05 -16.53
N ILE A 26 15.59 10.73 -16.57
CA ILE A 26 15.14 9.35 -16.31
C ILE A 26 15.37 8.41 -17.49
N ASN A 27 15.30 8.90 -18.73
CA ASN A 27 15.53 8.08 -19.92
C ASN A 27 16.98 7.67 -20.08
N ASN A 28 17.92 8.45 -19.54
CA ASN A 28 19.35 8.22 -19.64
C ASN A 28 19.97 7.63 -18.36
N GLY A 29 19.17 7.24 -17.38
CA GLY A 29 19.67 6.69 -16.11
C GLY A 29 20.46 7.69 -15.26
N LYS A 30 20.22 9.00 -15.44
CA LYS A 30 20.91 10.09 -14.75
C LYS A 30 20.20 10.59 -13.49
N ALA A 31 18.97 10.12 -13.25
CA ALA A 31 18.24 10.52 -12.06
C ALA A 31 18.73 9.76 -10.84
N THR A 32 19.19 10.50 -9.84
CA THR A 32 19.21 10.06 -8.45
C THR A 32 17.94 10.64 -7.81
N PHE A 33 16.99 9.79 -7.45
CA PHE A 33 15.66 10.22 -7.06
C PHE A 33 15.23 9.64 -5.72
N TYR A 34 14.36 10.34 -5.00
CA TYR A 34 13.84 9.79 -3.76
C TYR A 34 12.30 9.75 -3.72
N ILE A 35 11.82 8.81 -2.91
CA ILE A 35 10.45 8.78 -2.39
C ILE A 35 10.53 8.60 -0.87
N GLY A 36 9.75 9.40 -0.14
CA GLY A 36 9.67 9.35 1.32
C GLY A 36 8.52 8.44 1.78
N PHE A 37 8.76 7.71 2.87
CA PHE A 37 7.80 6.80 3.50
C PHE A 37 7.80 7.02 5.01
N ASP A 38 6.75 7.64 5.53
CA ASP A 38 6.58 7.78 6.98
C ASP A 38 6.18 6.43 7.59
N PRO A 39 6.94 5.89 8.55
CA PRO A 39 6.71 4.59 9.16
C PRO A 39 5.57 4.64 10.20
N THR A 40 4.35 4.89 9.72
CA THR A 40 3.15 5.06 10.56
C THR A 40 2.50 3.74 10.99
N ALA A 41 3.06 2.61 10.60
CA ALA A 41 2.70 1.26 10.99
C ALA A 41 3.93 0.34 10.84
N ASP A 42 3.86 -0.85 11.42
CA ASP A 42 4.90 -1.89 11.34
C ASP A 42 4.88 -2.70 10.03
N SER A 43 4.12 -2.25 9.04
CA SER A 43 4.09 -2.83 7.69
C SER A 43 3.73 -1.78 6.64
N LEU A 44 4.28 -1.95 5.45
CA LEU A 44 3.79 -1.32 4.23
C LEU A 44 2.43 -1.93 3.84
N HIS A 45 1.63 -1.18 3.10
CA HIS A 45 0.33 -1.61 2.60
C HIS A 45 0.16 -1.23 1.12
N VAL A 46 -0.91 -1.68 0.48
CA VAL A 46 -1.21 -1.40 -0.94
C VAL A 46 -1.12 0.09 -1.31
N GLY A 47 -1.40 1.01 -0.38
CA GLY A 47 -1.23 2.45 -0.63
C GLY A 47 0.22 2.88 -0.90
N HIS A 48 1.22 2.14 -0.40
CA HIS A 48 2.64 2.38 -0.69
C HIS A 48 3.12 1.61 -1.93
N PHE A 49 2.36 0.60 -2.34
CA PHE A 49 2.78 -0.37 -3.35
C PHE A 49 3.06 0.27 -4.71
N MET A 50 2.25 1.23 -5.13
CA MET A 50 2.45 1.93 -6.39
C MET A 50 3.76 2.74 -6.42
N ALA A 51 4.10 3.39 -5.31
CA ALA A 51 5.38 4.10 -5.18
C ALA A 51 6.58 3.14 -5.23
N LEU A 52 6.47 1.95 -4.62
CA LEU A 52 7.48 0.90 -4.71
C LEU A 52 7.63 0.34 -6.13
N CYS A 53 6.52 0.13 -6.84
CA CYS A 53 6.54 -0.29 -8.24
C CYS A 53 7.19 0.76 -9.15
N LEU A 54 6.91 2.05 -8.93
CA LEU A 54 7.57 3.14 -9.63
C LEU A 54 9.08 3.14 -9.36
N MET A 55 9.49 3.06 -8.08
CA MET A 55 10.91 3.01 -7.71
C MET A 55 11.63 1.85 -8.40
N LYS A 56 11.05 0.65 -8.34
CA LYS A 56 11.61 -0.53 -9.00
C LYS A 56 11.74 -0.33 -10.50
N ARG A 57 10.72 0.23 -11.14
CA ARG A 57 10.69 0.48 -12.59
C ARG A 57 11.78 1.46 -13.02
N LEU A 58 11.94 2.55 -12.30
CA LEU A 58 12.99 3.54 -12.56
C LEU A 58 14.38 2.96 -12.28
N GLN A 59 14.53 2.13 -11.23
CA GLN A 59 15.78 1.43 -10.97
C GLN A 59 16.15 0.46 -12.10
N MET A 60 15.19 -0.31 -12.61
CA MET A 60 15.40 -1.20 -13.78
C MET A 60 15.79 -0.42 -15.04
N ALA A 61 15.39 0.84 -15.17
CA ALA A 61 15.80 1.75 -16.23
C ALA A 61 17.16 2.44 -15.98
N GLY A 62 17.90 2.03 -14.95
CA GLY A 62 19.26 2.52 -14.65
C GLY A 62 19.30 3.75 -13.73
N ASN A 63 18.16 4.24 -13.24
CA ASN A 63 18.14 5.36 -12.29
C ASN A 63 18.39 4.89 -10.86
N LYS A 64 18.95 5.75 -10.03
CA LYS A 64 19.37 5.42 -8.65
C LYS A 64 18.31 5.87 -7.63
N PRO A 65 17.54 4.95 -7.01
CA PRO A 65 16.60 5.31 -5.97
C PRO A 65 17.28 5.60 -4.64
N VAL A 66 16.80 6.63 -3.94
CA VAL A 66 17.04 6.90 -2.54
C VAL A 66 15.74 6.64 -1.79
N VAL A 67 15.69 5.60 -0.99
CA VAL A 67 14.55 5.28 -0.14
C VAL A 67 14.70 6.09 1.14
N LEU A 68 13.84 7.09 1.33
CA LEU A 68 13.82 7.89 2.55
C LEU A 68 12.77 7.35 3.51
N ILE A 69 13.20 6.88 4.67
CA ILE A 69 12.29 6.54 5.77
C ILE A 69 12.14 7.76 6.67
N GLY A 70 10.90 8.19 6.85
CA GLY A 70 10.54 9.40 7.59
C GLY A 70 10.50 9.19 9.12
N GLY A 71 11.60 8.72 9.73
CA GLY A 71 11.66 8.53 11.18
C GLY A 71 11.50 9.83 11.98
N GLY A 72 12.01 10.94 11.46
CA GLY A 72 11.82 12.28 12.04
C GLY A 72 10.46 12.89 11.68
N THR A 73 10.05 12.82 10.42
CA THR A 73 8.75 13.36 9.96
C THR A 73 7.56 12.62 10.53
N ALA A 74 7.68 11.31 10.82
CA ALA A 74 6.62 10.54 11.47
C ALA A 74 6.28 11.02 12.90
N MET A 75 7.19 11.72 13.56
CA MET A 75 6.92 12.35 14.86
C MET A 75 5.95 13.54 14.75
N ILE A 76 5.86 14.14 13.57
CA ILE A 76 5.01 15.29 13.28
C ILE A 76 3.71 14.84 12.61
N GLY A 77 3.83 14.06 11.54
CA GLY A 77 2.73 13.53 10.75
C GLY A 77 2.29 14.44 9.60
N ASP A 78 2.32 13.89 8.39
CA ASP A 78 1.91 14.57 7.16
C ASP A 78 0.41 14.92 7.18
N PRO A 79 0.03 16.21 7.02
CA PRO A 79 -1.36 16.64 6.93
C PRO A 79 -1.98 16.41 5.54
N SER A 80 -1.18 16.11 4.50
CA SER A 80 -1.64 16.04 3.10
C SER A 80 -2.72 14.97 2.91
N GLY A 81 -3.81 15.35 2.24
CA GLY A 81 -4.91 14.44 1.92
C GLY A 81 -5.67 13.88 3.13
N ARG A 82 -5.65 14.58 4.26
CA ARG A 82 -6.31 14.19 5.52
C ARG A 82 -7.21 15.29 6.04
N THR A 83 -8.20 14.86 6.81
CA THR A 83 -9.13 15.77 7.52
C THR A 83 -8.78 15.91 9.00
N ASP A 84 -8.09 14.92 9.59
CA ASP A 84 -7.80 14.86 11.02
C ASP A 84 -6.29 14.74 11.27
N MET A 85 -5.82 15.28 12.42
CA MET A 85 -4.43 15.15 12.84
C MET A 85 -4.07 13.69 13.11
N ARG A 86 -2.82 13.30 12.81
CA ARG A 86 -2.31 11.96 13.13
C ARG A 86 -2.13 11.81 14.63
N GLN A 87 -2.34 10.59 15.12
CA GLN A 87 -1.93 10.25 16.49
C GLN A 87 -0.40 10.25 16.58
N MET A 88 0.11 10.86 17.65
CA MET A 88 1.55 10.87 17.92
C MET A 88 2.00 9.48 18.35
N MET A 89 3.05 8.98 17.72
CA MET A 89 3.68 7.71 18.06
C MET A 89 4.89 7.94 18.97
N THR A 90 5.24 6.93 19.79
CA THR A 90 6.48 6.97 20.57
C THR A 90 7.71 6.75 19.66
N THR A 91 8.87 7.20 20.12
CA THR A 91 10.15 7.00 19.42
C THR A 91 10.48 5.52 19.21
N GLU A 92 10.15 4.68 20.20
CA GLU A 92 10.35 3.22 20.14
C GLU A 92 9.47 2.58 19.07
N THR A 93 8.18 2.99 19.00
CA THR A 93 7.26 2.52 17.96
C THR A 93 7.76 2.91 16.57
N ILE A 94 8.22 4.15 16.40
CA ILE A 94 8.76 4.63 15.12
C ILE A 94 10.01 3.82 14.74
N ALA A 95 10.94 3.60 15.67
CA ALA A 95 12.16 2.83 15.42
C ALA A 95 11.85 1.39 14.99
N HIS A 96 10.90 0.74 15.65
CA HIS A 96 10.42 -0.59 15.26
C HIS A 96 9.85 -0.60 13.84
N ASN A 97 8.98 0.35 13.53
CA ASN A 97 8.36 0.47 12.21
C ASN A 97 9.40 0.73 11.11
N VAL A 98 10.41 1.55 11.39
CA VAL A 98 11.56 1.80 10.47
C VAL A 98 12.23 0.48 10.09
N ASP A 99 12.51 -0.39 11.05
CA ASP A 99 13.17 -1.68 10.79
C ASP A 99 12.28 -2.64 10.01
N CYS A 100 10.96 -2.60 10.26
CA CYS A 100 9.99 -3.36 9.47
C CYS A 100 9.97 -2.89 8.01
N PHE A 101 9.95 -1.58 7.78
CA PHE A 101 9.95 -1.00 6.42
C PHE A 101 11.23 -1.37 5.65
N LYS A 102 12.41 -1.28 6.29
CA LYS A 102 13.69 -1.67 5.66
C LYS A 102 13.65 -3.10 5.12
N LYS A 103 13.15 -4.05 5.91
CA LYS A 103 13.04 -5.46 5.51
C LYS A 103 12.10 -5.66 4.33
N GLN A 104 10.95 -4.97 4.33
CA GLN A 104 9.96 -5.11 3.27
C GLN A 104 10.42 -4.45 1.97
N MET A 105 11.03 -3.27 2.04
CA MET A 105 11.51 -2.54 0.87
C MET A 105 12.63 -3.27 0.12
N SER A 106 13.48 -4.03 0.83
CA SER A 106 14.54 -4.84 0.21
C SER A 106 14.02 -5.95 -0.71
N ARG A 107 12.72 -6.26 -0.69
CA ARG A 107 12.10 -7.19 -1.66
C ARG A 107 11.81 -6.53 -3.00
N PHE A 108 11.68 -5.20 -3.01
CA PHE A 108 11.33 -4.45 -4.22
C PHE A 108 12.54 -3.77 -4.83
N ILE A 109 13.42 -3.23 -4.01
CA ILE A 109 14.55 -2.39 -4.40
C ILE A 109 15.83 -3.18 -4.18
N ASP A 110 16.69 -3.17 -5.19
CA ASP A 110 18.04 -3.75 -5.12
C ASP A 110 19.01 -2.74 -4.50
N PHE A 111 19.43 -3.03 -3.27
CA PHE A 111 20.41 -2.22 -2.53
C PHE A 111 21.85 -2.70 -2.68
N SER A 112 22.11 -3.73 -3.50
CA SER A 112 23.46 -4.23 -3.74
C SER A 112 24.29 -3.22 -4.56
N GLU A 113 25.60 -3.23 -4.37
CA GLU A 113 26.55 -2.52 -5.22
C GLU A 113 26.24 -1.04 -5.46
N ASP A 114 25.77 -0.32 -4.43
CA ASP A 114 25.37 1.09 -4.54
C ASP A 114 24.24 1.39 -5.55
N LYS A 115 23.44 0.40 -5.94
CA LYS A 115 22.32 0.58 -6.86
C LYS A 115 21.14 1.34 -6.26
N ALA A 116 21.06 1.40 -4.94
CA ALA A 116 20.08 2.18 -4.19
C ALA A 116 20.67 2.65 -2.86
N ILE A 117 20.09 3.71 -2.30
CA ILE A 117 20.46 4.23 -0.99
C ILE A 117 19.23 4.15 -0.08
N LEU A 118 19.41 3.72 1.16
CA LEU A 118 18.38 3.73 2.19
C LEU A 118 18.82 4.66 3.31
N VAL A 119 18.01 5.66 3.64
CA VAL A 119 18.31 6.69 4.65
C VAL A 119 17.11 6.92 5.56
N ASN A 120 17.38 7.43 6.76
CA ASN A 120 16.38 7.86 7.72
C ASN A 120 16.53 9.36 7.97
N ASN A 121 15.47 10.14 7.77
CA ASN A 121 15.55 11.59 7.99
C ASN A 121 15.71 11.98 9.47
N ALA A 122 15.48 11.07 10.40
CA ALA A 122 15.85 11.27 11.80
C ALA A 122 17.33 11.59 11.98
N ASP A 123 18.21 11.09 11.10
CA ASP A 123 19.67 11.30 11.17
C ASP A 123 20.08 12.78 11.05
N TRP A 124 19.25 13.60 10.44
CA TRP A 124 19.51 15.06 10.34
C TRP A 124 18.42 15.90 10.99
N LEU A 125 17.15 15.48 11.04
CA LEU A 125 16.08 16.28 11.63
C LEU A 125 16.16 16.33 13.15
N MET A 126 16.54 15.23 13.81
CA MET A 126 16.58 15.16 15.27
C MET A 126 17.69 16.00 15.91
N GLY A 127 18.75 16.27 15.17
CA GLY A 127 19.87 17.09 15.63
C GLY A 127 19.77 18.58 15.29
N LEU A 128 18.69 19.00 14.60
CA LEU A 128 18.54 20.40 14.17
C LEU A 128 18.31 21.34 15.34
N ASN A 129 19.10 22.42 15.40
CA ASN A 129 18.79 23.53 16.28
C ASN A 129 17.64 24.36 15.69
N TYR A 130 16.60 24.56 16.46
CA TYR A 130 15.38 25.25 16.01
C TYR A 130 15.65 26.68 15.53
N VAL A 131 16.47 27.44 16.25
CA VAL A 131 16.79 28.84 15.90
C VAL A 131 17.65 28.89 14.63
N GLU A 132 18.59 27.97 14.48
CA GLU A 132 19.42 27.88 13.28
C GLU A 132 18.58 27.50 12.07
N LEU A 133 17.67 26.55 12.17
CA LEU A 133 16.73 26.18 11.13
C LEU A 133 15.88 27.38 10.70
N LEU A 134 15.32 28.12 11.65
CA LEU A 134 14.52 29.31 11.35
C LEU A 134 15.34 30.39 10.62
N ARG A 135 16.59 30.60 10.99
CA ARG A 135 17.46 31.60 10.36
C ARG A 135 17.94 31.19 8.98
N ASP A 136 18.21 29.90 8.78
CA ASP A 136 18.81 29.38 7.55
C ASP A 136 17.78 28.97 6.50
N VAL A 137 16.66 28.40 6.92
CA VAL A 137 15.63 27.87 6.04
C VAL A 137 14.39 28.76 6.01
N GLY A 138 13.98 29.30 7.16
CA GLY A 138 12.77 30.11 7.30
C GLY A 138 12.61 31.25 6.30
N PRO A 139 13.65 32.05 5.96
CA PRO A 139 13.52 33.15 5.00
C PRO A 139 13.12 32.71 3.58
N HIS A 140 13.27 31.40 3.26
CA HIS A 140 12.92 30.86 1.96
C HIS A 140 11.46 30.45 1.84
N PHE A 141 10.70 30.47 2.95
CA PHE A 141 9.29 30.10 3.00
C PHE A 141 8.40 31.30 3.31
N SER A 142 7.40 31.55 2.47
CA SER A 142 6.38 32.57 2.72
C SER A 142 5.16 31.92 3.35
N VAL A 143 4.80 32.33 4.56
CA VAL A 143 3.60 31.82 5.26
C VAL A 143 2.35 32.02 4.42
N ASN A 144 2.19 33.19 3.77
CA ASN A 144 1.02 33.45 2.93
C ASN A 144 0.94 32.44 1.76
N ARG A 145 2.07 32.10 1.12
CA ARG A 145 2.11 31.11 0.05
C ARG A 145 1.85 29.70 0.58
N MET A 146 2.42 29.34 1.74
CA MET A 146 2.16 28.05 2.36
C MET A 146 0.68 27.86 2.68
N LEU A 147 0.02 28.87 3.23
CA LEU A 147 -1.41 28.79 3.57
C LEU A 147 -2.33 28.60 2.35
N THR A 148 -1.88 28.93 1.14
CA THR A 148 -2.62 28.67 -0.09
C THR A 148 -2.37 27.28 -0.67
N ALA A 149 -1.44 26.53 -0.11
CA ALA A 149 -1.08 25.20 -0.60
C ALA A 149 -2.22 24.19 -0.39
N GLU A 150 -2.43 23.33 -1.39
CA GLU A 150 -3.53 22.35 -1.39
C GLU A 150 -3.45 21.38 -0.20
N CYS A 151 -2.23 21.00 0.21
CA CYS A 151 -2.00 20.11 1.36
C CYS A 151 -2.57 20.65 2.68
N TYR A 152 -2.76 21.97 2.83
CA TYR A 152 -3.31 22.59 4.03
C TYR A 152 -4.79 22.93 3.97
N LYS A 153 -5.39 23.08 2.78
CA LYS A 153 -6.77 23.56 2.63
C LYS A 153 -7.78 22.76 3.46
N GLN A 154 -7.77 21.45 3.35
CA GLN A 154 -8.71 20.60 4.09
C GLN A 154 -8.50 20.66 5.61
N ARG A 155 -7.24 20.84 6.04
CA ARG A 155 -6.91 20.95 7.46
C ARG A 155 -7.27 22.31 8.03
N MET A 156 -7.17 23.38 7.25
CA MET A 156 -7.53 24.73 7.72
C MET A 156 -9.00 24.85 8.13
N GLU A 157 -9.91 24.13 7.46
CA GLU A 157 -11.32 24.08 7.82
C GLU A 157 -11.59 23.49 9.22
N ARG A 158 -10.72 22.60 9.69
CA ARG A 158 -10.83 21.88 10.98
C ARG A 158 -9.78 22.30 12.01
N GLY A 159 -8.94 23.24 11.66
CA GLY A 159 -7.86 23.74 12.51
C GLY A 159 -6.52 23.05 12.22
N LEU A 160 -5.68 23.71 11.40
CA LEU A 160 -4.30 23.31 11.14
C LEU A 160 -3.42 23.67 12.32
N SER A 161 -2.75 22.71 12.95
CA SER A 161 -1.82 22.98 14.04
C SER A 161 -0.49 23.54 13.52
N PHE A 162 0.23 24.30 14.36
CA PHE A 162 1.59 24.75 14.05
C PHE A 162 2.54 23.59 13.79
N LEU A 163 2.33 22.47 14.48
CA LEU A 163 3.08 21.24 14.27
C LEU A 163 2.95 20.74 12.81
N GLU A 164 1.72 20.54 12.35
CA GLU A 164 1.43 20.07 10.98
C GLU A 164 1.90 21.08 9.93
N PHE A 165 1.79 22.39 10.22
CA PHE A 165 2.23 23.43 9.31
C PHE A 165 3.73 23.38 9.00
N ASN A 166 4.55 22.88 9.93
CA ASN A 166 5.99 22.71 9.73
C ASN A 166 6.36 21.50 8.87
N TYR A 167 5.44 20.57 8.59
CA TYR A 167 5.74 19.35 7.84
C TYR A 167 6.31 19.67 6.44
N MET A 168 5.73 20.61 5.70
CA MET A 168 6.23 21.04 4.40
C MET A 168 7.70 21.52 4.47
N ILE A 169 8.07 22.25 5.51
CA ILE A 169 9.44 22.74 5.71
C ILE A 169 10.40 21.58 5.95
N MET A 170 9.99 20.59 6.76
CA MET A 170 10.78 19.40 7.05
C MET A 170 11.01 18.56 5.79
N GLN A 171 9.97 18.28 5.02
CA GLN A 171 10.09 17.53 3.75
C GLN A 171 10.93 18.29 2.72
N SER A 172 10.80 19.61 2.68
CA SER A 172 11.65 20.45 1.81
C SER A 172 13.12 20.40 2.23
N TYR A 173 13.37 20.39 3.53
CA TYR A 173 14.71 20.23 4.09
C TYR A 173 15.29 18.84 3.82
N ASP A 174 14.47 17.80 3.84
CA ASP A 174 14.88 16.44 3.43
C ASP A 174 15.42 16.45 2.00
N PHE A 175 14.69 17.03 1.05
CA PHE A 175 15.14 17.11 -0.35
C PHE A 175 16.46 17.87 -0.46
N TYR A 176 16.58 19.01 0.23
CA TYR A 176 17.83 19.79 0.29
C TYR A 176 18.99 18.99 0.84
N MET A 177 18.82 18.22 1.91
CA MET A 177 19.85 17.36 2.49
C MET A 177 20.23 16.21 1.55
N LEU A 178 19.24 15.58 0.92
CA LEU A 178 19.47 14.50 -0.04
C LEU A 178 20.19 15.00 -1.30
N PHE A 179 19.85 16.20 -1.77
CA PHE A 179 20.55 16.82 -2.89
C PHE A 179 22.04 17.03 -2.58
N GLN A 180 22.36 17.58 -1.41
CA GLN A 180 23.74 17.85 -1.01
C GLN A 180 24.53 16.58 -0.72
N LYS A 181 23.94 15.61 -0.01
CA LYS A 181 24.67 14.42 0.46
C LYS A 181 24.81 13.34 -0.61
N TYR A 182 23.81 13.20 -1.45
CA TYR A 182 23.69 12.06 -2.37
C TYR A 182 23.51 12.46 -3.84
N GLY A 183 23.53 13.75 -4.16
CA GLY A 183 23.26 14.23 -5.51
C GLY A 183 21.83 13.94 -5.97
N CYS A 184 20.88 13.79 -5.03
CA CYS A 184 19.48 13.49 -5.34
C CYS A 184 18.84 14.67 -6.06
N ASN A 185 18.62 14.55 -7.36
CA ASN A 185 18.16 15.63 -8.25
C ASN A 185 16.65 15.56 -8.55
N MET A 186 15.96 14.49 -8.11
CA MET A 186 14.52 14.33 -8.34
C MET A 186 13.79 13.83 -7.10
N GLN A 187 12.55 14.31 -6.94
CA GLN A 187 11.59 13.78 -5.96
C GLN A 187 10.38 13.21 -6.68
N PHE A 188 9.92 12.03 -6.25
CA PHE A 188 8.65 11.46 -6.66
C PHE A 188 7.73 11.30 -5.47
N GLY A 189 6.42 11.37 -5.73
CA GLY A 189 5.40 11.17 -4.70
C GLY A 189 4.02 11.02 -5.29
N GLY A 190 3.02 10.74 -4.46
CA GLY A 190 1.62 10.80 -4.85
C GLY A 190 1.20 12.25 -5.18
N ASP A 191 0.14 12.42 -5.93
CA ASP A 191 -0.31 13.75 -6.36
C ASP A 191 -0.72 14.66 -5.18
N ASP A 192 -1.09 14.08 -4.05
CA ASP A 192 -1.33 14.80 -2.80
C ASP A 192 -0.07 15.42 -2.18
N GLN A 193 1.13 15.06 -2.64
CA GLN A 193 2.43 15.57 -2.17
C GLN A 193 2.96 16.77 -2.97
N TRP A 194 2.29 17.18 -4.06
CA TRP A 194 2.79 18.18 -4.99
C TRP A 194 3.30 19.46 -4.31
N SER A 195 2.51 20.03 -3.41
CA SER A 195 2.87 21.26 -2.70
C SER A 195 4.13 21.11 -1.83
N ASN A 196 4.27 19.98 -1.14
CA ASN A 196 5.44 19.69 -0.33
C ASN A 196 6.70 19.54 -1.21
N MET A 197 6.56 18.87 -2.35
CA MET A 197 7.65 18.63 -3.30
C MET A 197 8.17 19.94 -3.90
N LEU A 198 7.27 20.85 -4.29
CA LEU A 198 7.63 22.17 -4.78
C LEU A 198 8.39 23.01 -3.74
N GLY A 199 8.08 22.84 -2.45
CA GLY A 199 8.84 23.48 -1.38
C GLY A 199 10.32 23.06 -1.40
N GLY A 200 10.60 21.81 -1.67
CA GLY A 200 11.96 21.27 -1.75
C GLY A 200 12.73 21.76 -2.98
N THR A 201 12.11 21.72 -4.16
CA THR A 201 12.73 22.24 -5.40
C THR A 201 13.08 23.72 -5.26
N GLU A 202 12.17 24.50 -4.69
CA GLU A 202 12.36 25.94 -4.47
C GLU A 202 13.44 26.24 -3.42
N LEU A 203 13.53 25.44 -2.35
CA LEU A 203 14.58 25.58 -1.33
C LEU A 203 15.97 25.34 -1.93
N ILE A 204 16.14 24.30 -2.73
CA ILE A 204 17.38 23.97 -3.43
C ILE A 204 17.76 25.13 -4.38
N ARG A 205 16.82 25.59 -5.19
CA ARG A 205 17.04 26.72 -6.10
C ARG A 205 17.49 27.98 -5.38
N ARG A 206 16.84 28.34 -4.29
CA ARG A 206 17.14 29.59 -3.54
C ARG A 206 18.46 29.52 -2.77
N LYS A 207 18.77 28.36 -2.17
CA LYS A 207 19.97 28.22 -1.35
C LYS A 207 21.22 27.87 -2.15
N LEU A 208 21.08 27.06 -3.19
CA LEU A 208 22.24 26.51 -3.93
C LEU A 208 22.36 27.08 -5.35
N GLY A 209 21.34 27.79 -5.88
CA GLY A 209 21.32 28.21 -7.28
C GLY A 209 21.37 27.02 -8.24
N LYS A 210 20.79 25.88 -7.83
CA LYS A 210 20.76 24.63 -8.58
C LYS A 210 19.32 24.25 -8.85
N ASP A 211 19.10 23.48 -9.93
CA ASP A 211 17.80 22.95 -10.26
C ASP A 211 17.64 21.52 -9.70
N ALA A 212 16.44 21.25 -9.22
CA ALA A 212 15.97 19.94 -8.82
C ALA A 212 14.53 19.78 -9.24
N TYR A 213 14.10 18.57 -9.55
CA TYR A 213 12.85 18.31 -10.23
C TYR A 213 11.90 17.46 -9.39
N ALA A 214 10.62 17.59 -9.67
CA ALA A 214 9.57 16.83 -9.00
C ALA A 214 8.59 16.27 -10.02
N MET A 215 8.14 15.04 -9.79
CA MET A 215 7.09 14.38 -10.55
C MET A 215 6.14 13.67 -9.60
N THR A 216 4.85 13.90 -9.73
CA THR A 216 3.82 13.17 -9.01
C THR A 216 3.21 12.07 -9.85
N ILE A 217 2.75 11.03 -9.16
CA ILE A 217 2.00 9.94 -9.76
C ILE A 217 0.55 9.97 -9.31
N ASN A 218 -0.32 9.52 -10.21
CA ASN A 218 -1.73 9.38 -9.93
C ASN A 218 -1.96 8.51 -8.70
N LEU A 219 -2.94 8.86 -7.87
CA LEU A 219 -3.34 8.02 -6.75
C LEU A 219 -4.04 6.77 -7.27
N LEU A 220 -3.81 5.64 -6.61
CA LEU A 220 -4.49 4.39 -6.92
C LEU A 220 -5.92 4.44 -6.37
N LEU A 221 -6.83 4.91 -7.21
CA LEU A 221 -8.26 5.02 -6.92
C LEU A 221 -9.04 3.94 -7.66
N ASN A 222 -10.08 3.40 -7.05
CA ASN A 222 -11.05 2.56 -7.73
C ASN A 222 -12.02 3.40 -8.59
N SER A 223 -12.89 2.75 -9.36
CA SER A 223 -13.91 3.38 -10.22
C SER A 223 -14.91 4.27 -9.46
N GLU A 224 -15.03 4.13 -8.13
CA GLU A 224 -15.84 5.00 -7.27
C GLU A 224 -15.04 6.21 -6.73
N GLY A 225 -13.79 6.40 -7.14
CA GLY A 225 -12.91 7.48 -6.65
C GLY A 225 -12.33 7.25 -5.24
N LYS A 226 -12.44 6.06 -4.67
CA LYS A 226 -11.90 5.73 -3.35
C LYS A 226 -10.49 5.18 -3.44
N LYS A 227 -9.60 5.58 -2.51
CA LYS A 227 -8.23 5.03 -2.43
C LYS A 227 -8.29 3.51 -2.23
N MET A 228 -7.60 2.76 -3.11
CA MET A 228 -7.50 1.31 -3.02
C MET A 228 -6.57 0.88 -1.86
N GLY A 229 -6.65 -0.39 -1.49
CA GLY A 229 -5.84 -0.95 -0.40
C GLY A 229 -6.45 -0.82 0.98
N LYS A 230 -7.70 -0.35 1.07
CA LYS A 230 -8.51 -0.37 2.29
C LYS A 230 -9.73 -1.26 2.08
N THR A 231 -10.00 -2.12 3.06
CA THR A 231 -11.20 -2.96 3.14
C THR A 231 -12.03 -2.52 4.36
N GLN A 232 -13.19 -3.12 4.56
CA GLN A 232 -13.97 -2.90 5.79
C GLN A 232 -13.22 -3.38 7.05
N SER A 233 -12.28 -4.32 6.89
CA SER A 233 -11.44 -4.87 7.96
C SER A 233 -10.10 -4.12 8.13
N GLY A 234 -9.85 -3.04 7.38
CA GLY A 234 -8.62 -2.25 7.50
C GLY A 234 -7.76 -2.21 6.23
N ALA A 235 -6.48 -1.95 6.38
CA ALA A 235 -5.53 -1.91 5.27
C ALA A 235 -5.19 -3.32 4.76
N VAL A 236 -4.91 -3.44 3.46
CA VAL A 236 -4.30 -4.63 2.85
C VAL A 236 -2.79 -4.48 2.96
N TRP A 237 -2.20 -5.29 3.83
CA TRP A 237 -0.79 -5.20 4.20
C TRP A 237 0.10 -6.00 3.25
N LEU A 238 1.38 -5.61 3.15
CA LEU A 238 2.38 -6.36 2.41
C LEU A 238 3.10 -7.41 3.29
N ASP A 239 2.89 -7.35 4.61
CA ASP A 239 3.37 -8.37 5.56
C ASP A 239 2.44 -9.60 5.51
N PRO A 240 2.98 -10.80 5.21
CA PRO A 240 2.19 -12.03 5.15
C PRO A 240 1.53 -12.43 6.48
N ASN A 241 2.06 -11.93 7.62
CA ASN A 241 1.47 -12.17 8.93
C ASN A 241 0.25 -11.29 9.23
N LYS A 242 0.04 -10.21 8.46
CA LYS A 242 -1.09 -9.27 8.61
C LYS A 242 -2.15 -9.44 7.54
N THR A 243 -1.73 -9.73 6.33
CA THR A 243 -2.57 -10.12 5.19
C THR A 243 -1.89 -11.30 4.53
N SER A 244 -2.44 -12.49 4.67
CA SER A 244 -1.84 -13.70 4.09
C SER A 244 -1.71 -13.58 2.57
N PRO A 245 -0.77 -14.30 1.93
CA PRO A 245 -0.64 -14.30 0.47
C PRO A 245 -1.94 -14.66 -0.25
N PHE A 246 -2.74 -15.55 0.34
CA PHE A 246 -4.06 -15.91 -0.18
C PHE A 246 -5.05 -14.75 -0.11
N GLU A 247 -5.17 -14.06 1.03
CA GLU A 247 -6.04 -12.89 1.17
C GLU A 247 -5.59 -11.75 0.26
N PHE A 248 -4.28 -11.55 0.11
CA PHE A 248 -3.70 -10.57 -0.81
C PHE A 248 -4.07 -10.91 -2.27
N TYR A 249 -3.96 -12.18 -2.67
CA TYR A 249 -4.40 -12.68 -3.96
C TYR A 249 -5.89 -12.43 -4.18
N GLN A 250 -6.73 -12.79 -3.20
CA GLN A 250 -8.18 -12.61 -3.28
C GLN A 250 -8.59 -11.14 -3.36
N TYR A 251 -7.87 -10.25 -2.69
CA TYR A 251 -8.11 -8.82 -2.80
C TYR A 251 -8.02 -8.36 -4.27
N TRP A 252 -6.94 -8.71 -4.96
CA TRP A 252 -6.71 -8.31 -6.35
C TRP A 252 -7.62 -9.06 -7.33
N ARG A 253 -7.92 -10.32 -7.08
CA ARG A 253 -8.85 -11.09 -7.88
C ARG A 253 -10.29 -10.56 -7.79
N ASN A 254 -10.65 -9.85 -6.74
CA ASN A 254 -11.98 -9.29 -6.52
C ASN A 254 -12.11 -7.80 -6.88
N VAL A 255 -11.14 -7.22 -7.56
CA VAL A 255 -11.28 -5.85 -8.10
C VAL A 255 -12.42 -5.80 -9.14
N SER A 256 -12.97 -4.61 -9.35
CA SER A 256 -14.05 -4.45 -10.33
C SER A 256 -13.54 -4.67 -11.76
N ASP A 257 -14.44 -5.03 -12.67
CA ASP A 257 -14.12 -5.16 -14.10
C ASP A 257 -13.59 -3.85 -14.67
N GLN A 258 -14.07 -2.70 -14.15
CA GLN A 258 -13.64 -1.37 -14.56
C GLN A 258 -12.22 -1.01 -14.09
N ASP A 259 -11.74 -1.66 -13.04
CA ASP A 259 -10.46 -1.32 -12.40
C ASP A 259 -9.31 -2.25 -12.82
N VAL A 260 -9.61 -3.47 -13.28
CA VAL A 260 -8.60 -4.51 -13.48
C VAL A 260 -7.50 -4.12 -14.46
N LEU A 261 -7.86 -3.57 -15.62
CA LEU A 261 -6.89 -3.21 -16.66
C LEU A 261 -6.06 -1.99 -16.24
N LYS A 262 -6.66 -1.04 -15.54
CA LYS A 262 -5.93 0.07 -14.92
C LYS A 262 -4.91 -0.44 -13.91
N CYS A 263 -5.30 -1.36 -13.03
CA CYS A 263 -4.39 -1.96 -12.05
C CYS A 263 -3.25 -2.74 -12.72
N LEU A 264 -3.54 -3.50 -13.79
CA LEU A 264 -2.52 -4.20 -14.58
C LEU A 264 -1.48 -3.22 -15.13
N ARG A 265 -1.91 -2.11 -15.75
CA ARG A 265 -0.99 -1.09 -16.30
C ARG A 265 -0.13 -0.44 -15.21
N MET A 266 -0.76 0.00 -14.13
CA MET A 266 -0.06 0.79 -13.10
C MET A 266 0.87 -0.04 -12.23
N LEU A 267 0.49 -1.27 -11.89
CA LEU A 267 1.13 -2.05 -10.82
C LEU A 267 1.97 -3.22 -11.28
N THR A 268 1.70 -3.79 -12.47
CA THR A 268 2.44 -4.96 -12.96
C THR A 268 3.61 -4.57 -13.86
N PHE A 269 4.53 -5.52 -14.06
CA PHE A 269 5.67 -5.40 -14.98
C PHE A 269 5.43 -6.14 -16.29
N LEU A 270 4.17 -6.50 -16.57
CA LEU A 270 3.79 -7.11 -17.86
C LEU A 270 4.04 -6.13 -19.03
N PRO A 271 4.41 -6.64 -20.20
CA PRO A 271 4.49 -5.82 -21.42
C PRO A 271 3.16 -5.10 -21.68
N LEU A 272 3.24 -3.84 -22.11
CA LEU A 272 2.03 -3.05 -22.41
C LEU A 272 1.21 -3.66 -23.53
N GLU A 273 1.88 -4.22 -24.54
CA GLU A 273 1.25 -4.89 -25.69
C GLU A 273 0.33 -6.03 -25.22
N GLN A 274 0.76 -6.79 -24.20
CA GLN A 274 -0.05 -7.85 -23.62
C GLN A 274 -1.29 -7.30 -22.92
N ILE A 275 -1.15 -6.16 -22.21
CA ILE A 275 -2.27 -5.53 -21.51
C ILE A 275 -3.23 -4.86 -22.51
N ASP A 276 -2.71 -4.26 -23.59
CA ASP A 276 -3.51 -3.63 -24.64
C ASP A 276 -4.36 -4.65 -25.41
N GLU A 277 -3.89 -5.89 -25.53
CA GLU A 277 -4.73 -6.98 -26.07
C GLU A 277 -5.91 -7.30 -25.12
N MET A 278 -5.71 -7.17 -23.82
CA MET A 278 -6.77 -7.39 -22.81
C MET A 278 -7.83 -6.28 -22.81
N ASP A 279 -7.58 -5.10 -23.42
CA ASP A 279 -8.60 -4.05 -23.56
C ASP A 279 -9.81 -4.50 -24.40
N LYS A 280 -9.63 -5.55 -25.19
CA LYS A 280 -10.70 -6.15 -26.00
C LYS A 280 -11.50 -7.22 -25.24
N TRP A 281 -11.08 -7.55 -24.02
CA TRP A 281 -11.68 -8.61 -23.23
C TRP A 281 -12.96 -8.15 -22.55
N GLU A 282 -13.98 -9.00 -22.57
CA GLU A 282 -15.28 -8.74 -21.96
C GLU A 282 -15.76 -9.95 -21.13
N GLY A 283 -16.66 -9.71 -20.20
CA GLY A 283 -17.34 -10.75 -19.43
C GLY A 283 -16.36 -11.72 -18.74
N ILE A 284 -16.42 -13.00 -19.13
CA ILE A 284 -15.61 -14.06 -18.50
C ILE A 284 -14.10 -13.84 -18.68
N GLN A 285 -13.68 -13.22 -19.79
CA GLN A 285 -12.25 -12.95 -20.04
C GLN A 285 -11.66 -11.98 -19.02
N LEU A 286 -12.44 -11.03 -18.50
CA LEU A 286 -11.99 -10.13 -17.43
C LEU A 286 -11.69 -10.88 -16.13
N ASN A 287 -12.32 -12.04 -15.88
CA ASN A 287 -11.94 -12.89 -14.74
C ASN A 287 -10.53 -13.46 -14.92
N GLU A 288 -10.09 -13.75 -16.14
CA GLU A 288 -8.71 -14.16 -16.38
C GLU A 288 -7.74 -12.98 -16.20
N ALA A 289 -8.09 -11.78 -16.65
CA ALA A 289 -7.30 -10.57 -16.37
C ALA A 289 -7.13 -10.34 -14.86
N LYS A 290 -8.17 -10.58 -14.04
CA LYS A 290 -8.10 -10.52 -12.57
C LYS A 290 -7.21 -11.60 -11.97
N ASN A 291 -7.23 -12.83 -12.54
CA ASN A 291 -6.34 -13.89 -12.11
C ASN A 291 -4.87 -13.54 -12.41
N ILE A 292 -4.60 -12.97 -13.59
CA ILE A 292 -3.26 -12.49 -13.98
C ILE A 292 -2.81 -11.38 -13.03
N LEU A 293 -3.65 -10.38 -12.79
CA LEU A 293 -3.36 -9.29 -11.86
C LEU A 293 -3.01 -9.82 -10.47
N ALA A 294 -3.87 -10.67 -9.91
CA ALA A 294 -3.69 -11.23 -8.58
C ALA A 294 -2.40 -12.06 -8.48
N TYR A 295 -2.11 -12.87 -9.51
CA TYR A 295 -0.90 -13.68 -9.55
C TYR A 295 0.36 -12.81 -9.62
N GLU A 296 0.45 -11.87 -10.55
CA GLU A 296 1.61 -11.01 -10.74
C GLU A 296 1.92 -10.17 -9.49
N LEU A 297 0.88 -9.61 -8.85
CA LEU A 297 1.08 -8.80 -7.66
C LEU A 297 1.43 -9.65 -6.42
N THR A 298 0.84 -10.84 -6.28
CA THR A 298 1.21 -11.76 -5.19
C THR A 298 2.64 -12.27 -5.38
N LYS A 299 3.03 -12.61 -6.60
CA LYS A 299 4.41 -12.98 -6.94
C LYS A 299 5.41 -11.88 -6.60
N LEU A 300 5.08 -10.64 -6.93
CA LEU A 300 5.95 -9.49 -6.66
C LEU A 300 6.15 -9.24 -5.17
N VAL A 301 5.11 -9.43 -4.35
CA VAL A 301 5.14 -9.14 -2.90
C VAL A 301 5.60 -10.33 -2.07
N HIS A 302 5.10 -11.53 -2.37
CA HIS A 302 5.27 -12.73 -1.55
C HIS A 302 6.14 -13.80 -2.19
N GLY A 303 6.50 -13.64 -3.47
CA GLY A 303 7.28 -14.61 -4.24
C GLY A 303 6.42 -15.58 -5.05
N GLU A 304 7.10 -16.26 -5.99
CA GLU A 304 6.47 -17.19 -6.96
C GLU A 304 5.72 -18.33 -6.27
N GLU A 305 6.35 -18.96 -5.29
CA GLU A 305 5.81 -20.14 -4.60
C GLU A 305 4.46 -19.82 -3.93
N GLU A 306 4.40 -18.70 -3.19
CA GLU A 306 3.18 -18.25 -2.52
C GLU A 306 2.10 -17.81 -3.51
N ALA A 307 2.49 -17.22 -4.65
CA ALA A 307 1.55 -16.85 -5.70
C ALA A 307 0.91 -18.10 -6.36
N VAL A 308 1.70 -19.15 -6.59
CA VAL A 308 1.19 -20.42 -7.13
C VAL A 308 0.22 -21.05 -6.13
N LYS A 309 0.60 -21.19 -4.85
CA LYS A 309 -0.27 -21.73 -3.79
C LYS A 309 -1.59 -20.95 -3.69
N ALA A 310 -1.52 -19.63 -3.68
CA ALA A 310 -2.71 -18.78 -3.61
C ALA A 310 -3.62 -18.93 -4.84
N LYS A 311 -3.03 -19.05 -6.03
CA LYS A 311 -3.77 -19.31 -7.29
C LYS A 311 -4.48 -20.65 -7.27
N GLU A 312 -3.79 -21.71 -6.84
CA GLU A 312 -4.35 -23.07 -6.75
C GLU A 312 -5.47 -23.12 -5.73
N ALA A 313 -5.25 -22.57 -4.54
CA ALA A 313 -6.28 -22.47 -3.51
C ALA A 313 -7.50 -21.66 -4.00
N SER A 314 -7.27 -20.57 -4.73
CA SER A 314 -8.37 -19.79 -5.34
C SER A 314 -9.15 -20.61 -6.36
N LYS A 315 -8.49 -21.42 -7.20
CA LYS A 315 -9.17 -22.30 -8.17
C LYS A 315 -9.98 -23.40 -7.47
N ALA A 316 -9.40 -24.04 -6.45
CA ALA A 316 -10.06 -25.11 -5.70
C ALA A 316 -11.38 -24.65 -5.08
N LEU A 317 -11.45 -23.38 -4.60
CA LEU A 317 -12.69 -22.78 -4.09
C LEU A 317 -13.85 -22.72 -5.09
N PHE A 318 -13.52 -22.65 -6.39
CA PHE A 318 -14.55 -22.52 -7.44
C PHE A 318 -14.84 -23.84 -8.17
N SER A 319 -13.95 -24.84 -8.06
CA SER A 319 -14.08 -26.07 -8.84
C SER A 319 -14.55 -27.31 -8.06
N THR A 320 -14.23 -27.43 -6.78
CA THR A 320 -14.50 -28.70 -6.04
C THR A 320 -14.75 -28.57 -4.53
N GLY A 321 -14.66 -27.37 -3.94
CA GLY A 321 -14.75 -27.25 -2.47
C GLY A 321 -13.53 -27.81 -1.69
N SER A 322 -12.47 -28.20 -2.36
CA SER A 322 -11.24 -28.72 -1.71
C SER A 322 -10.28 -27.60 -1.33
N ALA A 323 -9.86 -27.56 -0.06
CA ALA A 323 -9.28 -26.38 0.61
C ALA A 323 -7.79 -26.48 0.95
N ALA A 324 -6.99 -27.12 0.11
CA ALA A 324 -5.60 -27.45 0.44
C ALA A 324 -4.67 -26.28 0.82
N ASN A 325 -5.07 -25.00 0.65
CA ASN A 325 -4.28 -23.82 1.00
C ASN A 325 -5.16 -22.62 1.45
N MET A 326 -6.28 -22.85 2.12
CA MET A 326 -7.08 -21.80 2.76
C MET A 326 -6.43 -21.31 4.05
N PRO A 327 -6.70 -20.07 4.49
CA PRO A 327 -6.48 -19.69 5.88
C PRO A 327 -7.08 -20.74 6.80
N THR A 328 -6.28 -21.29 7.68
CA THR A 328 -6.74 -22.29 8.65
C THR A 328 -6.85 -21.61 9.99
N GLU A 329 -8.04 -21.71 10.60
CA GLU A 329 -8.31 -21.26 11.95
C GLU A 329 -8.46 -22.47 12.85
N THR A 330 -7.70 -22.48 13.94
CA THR A 330 -7.76 -23.56 14.92
C THR A 330 -8.76 -23.20 16.01
N ILE A 331 -9.76 -24.05 16.21
CA ILE A 331 -10.70 -23.94 17.31
C ILE A 331 -10.36 -24.93 18.42
N THR A 332 -10.64 -24.54 19.66
CA THR A 332 -10.37 -25.35 20.83
C THR A 332 -11.66 -26.02 21.34
N GLU A 333 -11.52 -27.10 22.09
CA GLU A 333 -12.65 -27.90 22.57
C GLU A 333 -13.57 -27.13 23.54
N ASP A 334 -13.12 -26.05 24.14
CA ASP A 334 -13.87 -25.22 25.10
C ASP A 334 -15.08 -24.50 24.50
N ILE A 335 -15.13 -24.34 23.17
CA ILE A 335 -16.28 -23.75 22.49
C ILE A 335 -17.45 -24.72 22.29
N PHE A 336 -17.22 -26.03 22.50
CA PHE A 336 -18.25 -27.05 22.36
C PHE A 336 -19.11 -27.14 23.63
N LYS A 337 -20.43 -27.18 23.46
CA LYS A 337 -21.40 -27.39 24.53
C LYS A 337 -22.17 -28.67 24.23
N ASP A 338 -22.21 -29.56 25.18
CA ASP A 338 -22.86 -30.88 25.02
C ASP A 338 -22.44 -31.62 23.74
N GLY A 339 -21.11 -31.53 23.38
CA GLY A 339 -20.52 -32.20 22.23
C GLY A 339 -20.70 -31.49 20.88
N SER A 340 -21.40 -30.37 20.83
CA SER A 340 -21.65 -29.63 19.60
C SER A 340 -21.33 -28.14 19.74
N VAL A 341 -21.06 -27.47 18.61
CA VAL A 341 -20.84 -26.02 18.53
C VAL A 341 -21.81 -25.41 17.55
N ASP A 342 -22.40 -24.27 17.91
CA ASP A 342 -23.33 -23.56 17.04
C ASP A 342 -22.60 -22.74 15.96
N ILE A 343 -23.26 -22.57 14.81
CA ILE A 343 -22.70 -21.84 13.66
C ILE A 343 -22.28 -20.40 13.99
N LEU A 344 -22.96 -19.73 14.92
CA LEU A 344 -22.65 -18.35 15.29
C LEU A 344 -21.33 -18.30 16.07
N GLN A 345 -21.12 -19.28 16.99
CA GLN A 345 -19.86 -19.41 17.71
C GLN A 345 -18.72 -19.78 16.79
N LEU A 346 -18.94 -20.70 15.85
CA LEU A 346 -17.94 -21.06 14.82
C LEU A 346 -17.49 -19.84 14.01
N LEU A 347 -18.42 -19.01 13.55
CA LEU A 347 -18.12 -17.81 12.77
C LEU A 347 -17.27 -16.81 13.58
N ILE A 348 -17.47 -16.74 14.89
CA ILE A 348 -16.68 -15.86 15.77
C ILE A 348 -15.29 -16.45 16.00
N SER A 349 -15.21 -17.73 16.40
CA SER A 349 -13.94 -18.41 16.68
C SER A 349 -13.05 -18.52 15.44
N ALA A 350 -13.65 -18.60 14.26
CA ALA A 350 -12.97 -18.56 12.97
C ALA A 350 -12.72 -17.13 12.44
N ASN A 351 -12.79 -16.09 13.28
CA ASN A 351 -12.54 -14.69 12.92
C ASN A 351 -13.38 -14.17 11.71
N LEU A 352 -14.44 -14.86 11.34
CA LEU A 352 -15.33 -14.46 10.24
C LEU A 352 -16.40 -13.46 10.68
N ALA A 353 -16.71 -13.39 11.98
CA ALA A 353 -17.61 -12.42 12.55
C ALA A 353 -17.08 -11.85 13.87
N THR A 354 -17.35 -10.58 14.14
CA THR A 354 -16.89 -9.89 15.35
C THR A 354 -17.87 -10.02 16.52
N SER A 355 -19.10 -10.48 16.25
CA SER A 355 -20.14 -10.67 17.27
C SER A 355 -21.21 -11.67 16.84
N ARG A 356 -21.93 -12.25 17.83
CA ARG A 356 -23.07 -13.15 17.55
C ARG A 356 -24.18 -12.48 16.73
N ASN A 357 -24.39 -11.18 16.91
CA ASN A 357 -25.40 -10.44 16.15
C ASN A 357 -25.01 -10.27 14.68
N GLU A 358 -23.73 -10.06 14.40
CA GLU A 358 -23.19 -10.03 13.04
C GLU A 358 -23.28 -11.41 12.38
N ALA A 359 -22.87 -12.45 13.09
CA ALA A 359 -22.95 -13.84 12.63
C ALA A 359 -24.40 -14.22 12.28
N ARG A 360 -25.35 -13.94 13.17
CA ARG A 360 -26.78 -14.23 12.97
C ARG A 360 -27.33 -13.56 11.72
N ARG A 361 -27.09 -12.26 11.55
CA ARG A 361 -27.51 -11.53 10.35
C ARG A 361 -26.92 -12.13 9.08
N ALA A 362 -25.66 -12.54 9.11
CA ALA A 362 -25.01 -13.16 7.96
C ALA A 362 -25.67 -14.50 7.59
N VAL A 363 -26.04 -15.33 8.57
CA VAL A 363 -26.75 -16.60 8.35
C VAL A 363 -28.16 -16.35 7.81
N GLU A 364 -28.95 -15.49 8.46
CA GLU A 364 -30.33 -15.17 8.07
C GLU A 364 -30.41 -14.56 6.66
N GLN A 365 -29.43 -13.78 6.26
CA GLN A 365 -29.31 -13.23 4.90
C GLN A 365 -28.81 -14.27 3.88
N GLY A 366 -28.56 -15.51 4.32
CA GLY A 366 -28.04 -16.59 3.49
C GLY A 366 -26.65 -16.34 2.94
N GLY A 367 -25.86 -15.56 3.67
CA GLY A 367 -24.47 -15.24 3.35
C GLY A 367 -23.45 -16.25 3.92
N VAL A 368 -23.89 -17.33 4.57
CA VAL A 368 -23.00 -18.33 5.19
C VAL A 368 -23.17 -19.67 4.51
N SER A 369 -22.06 -20.38 4.28
CA SER A 369 -22.05 -21.79 3.87
C SER A 369 -20.98 -22.57 4.62
N VAL A 370 -21.24 -23.86 4.82
CA VAL A 370 -20.34 -24.87 5.36
C VAL A 370 -20.12 -25.93 4.28
N ASN A 371 -18.87 -26.21 3.94
CA ASN A 371 -18.48 -27.16 2.89
C ASN A 371 -19.24 -26.97 1.55
N GLY A 372 -19.53 -25.68 1.22
CA GLY A 372 -20.27 -25.32 0.01
C GLY A 372 -21.78 -25.30 0.18
N GLU A 373 -22.33 -25.93 1.21
CA GLU A 373 -23.77 -25.94 1.50
C GLU A 373 -24.20 -24.68 2.27
N LYS A 374 -25.27 -24.06 1.80
CA LYS A 374 -25.78 -22.82 2.39
C LYS A 374 -26.47 -23.09 3.73
N VAL A 375 -26.03 -22.36 4.76
CA VAL A 375 -26.60 -22.40 6.10
C VAL A 375 -27.58 -21.23 6.23
N THR A 376 -28.85 -21.57 6.50
CA THR A 376 -29.93 -20.59 6.67
C THR A 376 -30.51 -20.59 8.08
N ASP A 377 -30.20 -21.64 8.88
CA ASP A 377 -30.61 -21.74 10.27
C ASP A 377 -29.50 -21.18 11.20
N SER A 378 -29.81 -20.13 11.93
CA SER A 378 -28.88 -19.55 12.92
C SER A 378 -28.68 -20.42 14.17
N HIS A 379 -29.46 -21.51 14.30
CA HIS A 379 -29.32 -22.51 15.37
C HIS A 379 -28.63 -23.80 14.92
N ALA A 380 -28.13 -23.85 13.68
CA ALA A 380 -27.39 -25.00 13.17
C ALA A 380 -26.20 -25.31 14.08
N THR A 381 -26.04 -26.59 14.43
CA THR A 381 -24.95 -27.08 15.30
C THR A 381 -24.12 -28.13 14.55
N TYR A 382 -22.86 -28.26 14.93
CA TYR A 382 -21.91 -29.20 14.35
C TYR A 382 -21.22 -29.97 15.48
N GLU A 383 -21.19 -31.27 15.35
CA GLU A 383 -20.53 -32.19 16.30
C GLU A 383 -19.01 -32.22 16.05
N LYS A 384 -18.21 -32.70 17.02
CA LYS A 384 -16.75 -32.77 16.90
C LYS A 384 -16.28 -33.59 15.70
N GLU A 385 -17.03 -34.63 15.38
CA GLU A 385 -16.74 -35.53 14.26
C GLU A 385 -16.76 -34.83 12.90
N ALA A 386 -17.52 -33.73 12.77
CA ALA A 386 -17.59 -32.93 11.55
C ALA A 386 -16.23 -32.28 11.21
N PHE A 387 -15.34 -32.09 12.19
CA PHE A 387 -14.02 -31.51 12.04
C PHE A 387 -12.91 -32.54 11.80
N ALA A 388 -13.25 -33.82 11.82
CA ALA A 388 -12.30 -34.91 11.45
C ALA A 388 -12.00 -34.93 9.94
N GLU A 389 -12.91 -34.41 9.15
CA GLU A 389 -12.73 -34.15 7.73
C GLU A 389 -12.54 -32.65 7.48
N GLU A 390 -12.39 -32.27 6.22
CA GLU A 390 -12.22 -30.87 5.85
C GLU A 390 -13.48 -30.06 6.17
N PHE A 391 -13.36 -29.07 7.07
CA PHE A 391 -14.46 -28.18 7.47
C PHE A 391 -14.21 -26.75 7.00
N ILE A 392 -14.93 -26.34 5.95
CA ILE A 392 -14.77 -25.03 5.32
C ILE A 392 -15.94 -24.13 5.69
N LEU A 393 -15.63 -23.00 6.35
CA LEU A 393 -16.58 -21.93 6.61
C LEU A 393 -16.43 -20.82 5.57
N LYS A 394 -17.58 -20.34 5.05
CA LYS A 394 -17.62 -19.19 4.15
C LYS A 394 -18.65 -18.18 4.66
N LYS A 395 -18.28 -16.88 4.67
CA LYS A 395 -19.17 -15.75 4.95
C LYS A 395 -19.12 -14.71 3.82
N GLY A 396 -20.24 -14.54 3.12
CA GLY A 396 -20.34 -13.67 1.96
C GLY A 396 -19.53 -14.20 0.76
N LYS A 397 -19.14 -13.29 -0.13
CA LYS A 397 -18.39 -13.65 -1.34
C LYS A 397 -16.87 -13.70 -1.13
N LYS A 398 -16.36 -13.19 -0.01
CA LYS A 398 -14.95 -12.84 0.15
C LYS A 398 -14.23 -13.42 1.37
N LYS A 399 -14.94 -13.96 2.35
CA LYS A 399 -14.35 -14.50 3.59
C LYS A 399 -14.59 -16.00 3.69
N PHE A 400 -13.51 -16.75 3.81
CA PHE A 400 -13.54 -18.20 4.02
C PHE A 400 -12.34 -18.64 4.86
N CYS A 401 -12.48 -19.70 5.59
CA CYS A 401 -11.36 -20.38 6.25
C CYS A 401 -11.64 -21.87 6.37
N LYS A 402 -10.59 -22.66 6.44
CA LYS A 402 -10.62 -24.03 6.94
C LYS A 402 -10.65 -23.97 8.46
N VAL A 403 -11.47 -24.74 9.10
CA VAL A 403 -11.52 -24.85 10.56
C VAL A 403 -11.00 -26.22 10.97
N GLU A 404 -9.99 -26.21 11.85
CA GLU A 404 -9.41 -27.42 12.42
C GLU A 404 -9.63 -27.42 13.94
N LEU A 405 -9.92 -28.59 14.50
CA LEU A 405 -10.02 -28.79 15.94
C LEU A 405 -8.61 -29.05 16.49
N ALA A 406 -8.20 -28.31 17.56
CA ALA A 406 -6.91 -28.46 18.23
C ALA A 406 -6.78 -29.78 18.97
#